data_50e0c2e0d07f9d8abf4727cd67692fa2
#
_entry.id   50e0c2e0d07f9d8abf4727cd67692fa2
#
_cell.length_a   1.000
_cell.length_b   1.000
_cell.length_c   1.000
_cell.angle_alpha   90.00
_cell.angle_beta   90.00
_cell.angle_gamma   90.00
#
_symmetry.space_group_name_H-M   'P 1'
#
loop_
_entity.id
_entity.type
_entity.pdbx_description
1 polymer ?
#
loop_
_entity_poly.entity_id
_entity_poly.type
_entity_poly.pdbx_seq_one_letter_code
_entity_poly.pdbx_strand_id
1 'polypeptide(L)'
;RGRVAVMGTTSTFSEQSRAGAGRPDFPGRPGVNALRHDLVHHVERGFFDSLQQGMEALGYKDIQDARKAFGFRGLEEAKPDITEIEFLENKFLLGEEFGVSTSANQDDLDGMAKWIRGATKQADWVVYGAHCHESGNTGEFHGITRISPPEFLIEAAHWAIDQGADLFAGHGPHFLRGIEIYNNRPIFYSLGNFIFQNESVLWMPDEAYRRFNLGYDQTPGDYLDTRSGGGTRAFAADPVF
;
A
#
# COMPACT_ATOMS: atom_id res chain seq x y z
N ARG A 1 -2.35 -36.37 6.13
CA ARG A 1 -1.45 -35.18 6.17
C ARG A 1 -1.94 -34.21 5.09
N GLY A 2 -2.47 -33.06 5.50
CA GLY A 2 -2.93 -32.04 4.57
C GLY A 2 -1.76 -31.18 4.04
N ARG A 3 -1.94 -30.62 2.84
CA ARG A 3 -1.01 -29.66 2.22
C ARG A 3 -1.60 -28.26 2.36
N VAL A 4 -0.77 -27.29 2.72
CA VAL A 4 -1.14 -25.88 2.78
C VAL A 4 -0.32 -25.11 1.73
N ALA A 5 -1.00 -24.39 0.86
CA ALA A 5 -0.36 -23.41 0.00
C ALA A 5 -0.35 -22.05 0.73
N VAL A 6 0.82 -21.43 0.78
CA VAL A 6 0.97 -20.08 1.33
C VAL A 6 1.50 -19.18 0.22
N MET A 7 0.78 -18.11 -0.05
CA MET A 7 1.13 -17.11 -1.06
C MET A 7 1.01 -15.73 -0.46
N GLY A 8 1.61 -14.73 -1.11
CA GLY A 8 1.53 -13.37 -0.60
C GLY A 8 1.75 -12.31 -1.66
N THR A 9 1.33 -11.12 -1.29
CA THR A 9 1.51 -9.88 -2.07
C THR A 9 1.94 -8.73 -1.15
N THR A 10 2.35 -7.63 -1.73
CA THR A 10 2.67 -6.40 -0.97
C THR A 10 2.20 -5.17 -1.73
N SER A 11 1.59 -4.22 -1.00
CA SER A 11 1.33 -2.86 -1.50
C SER A 11 2.51 -1.92 -1.23
N THR A 12 3.39 -2.29 -0.29
CA THR A 12 4.58 -1.50 0.07
C THR A 12 5.79 -2.01 -0.71
N PHE A 13 6.12 -1.37 -1.82
CA PHE A 13 7.25 -1.74 -2.68
C PHE A 13 7.77 -0.51 -3.44
N SER A 14 8.96 -0.63 -4.03
CA SER A 14 9.43 0.29 -5.06
C SER A 14 9.21 -0.32 -6.44
N GLU A 15 8.98 0.49 -7.47
CA GLU A 15 8.79 -0.01 -8.85
C GLU A 15 9.94 -0.90 -9.33
N GLN A 16 11.18 -0.63 -8.85
CA GLN A 16 12.35 -1.42 -9.19
C GLN A 16 12.35 -2.81 -8.54
N SER A 17 11.67 -2.98 -7.40
CA SER A 17 11.60 -4.25 -6.67
C SER A 17 10.49 -5.18 -7.15
N ARG A 18 9.56 -4.69 -7.97
CA ARG A 18 8.45 -5.45 -8.50
C ARG A 18 8.90 -6.51 -9.50
N ALA A 19 8.29 -7.70 -9.42
CA ALA A 19 8.46 -8.72 -10.44
C ALA A 19 7.97 -8.22 -11.80
N GLY A 20 8.72 -8.49 -12.85
CA GLY A 20 8.38 -8.16 -14.24
C GLY A 20 8.01 -9.41 -15.02
N ALA A 21 6.93 -9.34 -15.82
CA ALA A 21 6.52 -10.45 -16.67
C ALA A 21 7.57 -10.74 -17.75
N GLY A 22 7.76 -12.02 -18.06
CA GLY A 22 8.56 -12.44 -19.20
C GLY A 22 7.84 -12.15 -20.53
N ARG A 23 8.62 -11.97 -21.58
CA ARG A 23 8.19 -11.84 -22.98
C ARG A 23 8.92 -12.88 -23.84
N PRO A 24 8.47 -13.16 -25.05
CA PRO A 24 9.17 -14.12 -25.91
C PRO A 24 10.65 -13.80 -26.18
N ASP A 25 10.99 -12.52 -26.15
CA ASP A 25 12.32 -11.96 -26.43
C ASP A 25 13.06 -11.48 -25.18
N PHE A 26 12.43 -11.54 -24.00
CA PHE A 26 13.02 -11.06 -22.75
C PHE A 26 12.59 -11.89 -21.53
N PRO A 27 13.54 -12.40 -20.73
CA PRO A 27 13.21 -13.10 -19.51
C PRO A 27 12.54 -12.16 -18.50
N GLY A 28 11.58 -12.68 -17.73
CA GLY A 28 10.96 -11.93 -16.64
C GLY A 28 11.98 -11.54 -15.59
N ARG A 29 11.69 -10.45 -14.88
CA ARG A 29 12.50 -10.00 -13.74
C ARG A 29 11.93 -10.59 -12.45
N PRO A 30 12.72 -11.34 -11.65
CA PRO A 30 12.30 -11.73 -10.32
C PRO A 30 12.12 -10.50 -9.42
N GLY A 31 11.19 -10.56 -8.48
CA GLY A 31 10.89 -9.47 -7.56
C GLY A 31 9.69 -9.77 -6.68
N VAL A 32 9.19 -8.75 -6.00
CA VAL A 32 8.01 -8.88 -5.15
C VAL A 32 6.73 -9.00 -5.99
N ASN A 33 5.79 -9.78 -5.50
CA ASN A 33 4.44 -9.82 -6.04
C ASN A 33 3.70 -8.57 -5.53
N ALA A 34 3.53 -7.59 -6.41
CA ALA A 34 2.96 -6.29 -6.06
C ALA A 34 1.43 -6.34 -6.07
N LEU A 35 0.82 -5.60 -5.16
CA LEU A 35 -0.57 -5.17 -5.21
C LEU A 35 -0.58 -3.65 -5.35
N ARG A 36 -0.68 -3.17 -6.58
CA ARG A 36 -0.83 -1.74 -6.88
C ARG A 36 -2.22 -1.28 -6.50
N HIS A 37 -2.33 -0.01 -6.19
CA HIS A 37 -3.61 0.62 -5.89
C HIS A 37 -3.59 2.08 -6.33
N ASP A 38 -4.75 2.62 -6.61
CA ASP A 38 -4.96 4.03 -6.83
C ASP A 38 -5.41 4.67 -5.51
N LEU A 39 -4.95 5.89 -5.25
CA LEU A 39 -5.39 6.74 -4.16
C LEU A 39 -5.94 8.02 -4.77
N VAL A 40 -7.18 8.35 -4.42
CA VAL A 40 -7.91 9.50 -4.96
C VAL A 40 -8.35 10.40 -3.83
N HIS A 41 -7.99 11.68 -3.93
CA HIS A 41 -8.47 12.72 -3.04
C HIS A 41 -9.73 13.35 -3.62
N HIS A 42 -10.84 13.29 -2.89
CA HIS A 42 -12.07 14.03 -3.20
C HIS A 42 -11.99 15.38 -2.54
N VAL A 43 -12.26 16.44 -3.28
CA VAL A 43 -12.13 17.81 -2.79
C VAL A 43 -13.30 18.68 -3.27
N GLU A 44 -13.71 19.62 -2.42
CA GLU A 44 -14.75 20.58 -2.75
C GLU A 44 -14.33 21.57 -3.86
N ARG A 45 -15.31 22.18 -4.53
CA ARG A 45 -15.10 23.12 -5.65
C ARG A 45 -14.08 24.23 -5.33
N GLY A 46 -14.18 24.86 -4.18
CA GLY A 46 -13.29 25.98 -3.83
C GLY A 46 -11.82 25.57 -3.71
N PHE A 47 -11.56 24.40 -3.15
CA PHE A 47 -10.21 23.83 -3.08
C PHE A 47 -9.71 23.38 -4.46
N PHE A 48 -10.58 22.77 -5.25
CA PHE A 48 -10.28 22.31 -6.59
C PHE A 48 -9.84 23.47 -7.50
N ASP A 49 -10.59 24.57 -7.49
CA ASP A 49 -10.29 25.77 -8.26
C ASP A 49 -8.97 26.43 -7.79
N SER A 50 -8.71 26.44 -6.47
CA SER A 50 -7.46 26.93 -5.91
C SER A 50 -6.25 26.07 -6.33
N LEU A 51 -6.43 24.75 -6.40
CA LEU A 51 -5.41 23.82 -6.85
C LEU A 51 -5.08 24.06 -8.33
N GLN A 52 -6.08 24.23 -9.19
CA GLN A 52 -5.88 24.58 -10.60
C GLN A 52 -5.09 25.88 -10.77
N GLN A 53 -5.48 26.95 -10.05
CA GLN A 53 -4.77 28.22 -10.07
C GLN A 53 -3.32 28.08 -9.61
N GLY A 54 -3.07 27.29 -8.56
CA GLY A 54 -1.72 27.00 -8.07
C GLY A 54 -0.86 26.27 -9.12
N MET A 55 -1.43 25.29 -9.80
CA MET A 55 -0.76 24.54 -10.88
C MET A 55 -0.38 25.47 -12.05
N GLU A 56 -1.29 26.34 -12.46
CA GLU A 56 -1.03 27.34 -13.51
C GLU A 56 0.09 28.32 -13.10
N ALA A 57 0.01 28.85 -11.87
CA ALA A 57 1.00 29.77 -11.33
C ALA A 57 2.40 29.14 -11.20
N LEU A 58 2.49 27.84 -10.97
CA LEU A 58 3.74 27.07 -10.90
C LEU A 58 4.26 26.62 -12.29
N GLY A 59 3.56 26.95 -13.38
CA GLY A 59 3.96 26.57 -14.74
C GLY A 59 3.80 25.09 -15.07
N TYR A 60 2.95 24.35 -14.35
CA TYR A 60 2.74 22.91 -14.60
C TYR A 60 2.21 22.64 -15.99
N LYS A 61 1.35 23.52 -16.54
CA LYS A 61 0.86 23.41 -17.92
C LYS A 61 2.00 23.49 -18.93
N ASP A 62 2.91 24.41 -18.75
CA ASP A 62 4.05 24.59 -19.65
C ASP A 62 4.98 23.36 -19.61
N ILE A 63 5.17 22.76 -18.43
CA ILE A 63 5.94 21.52 -18.26
C ILE A 63 5.26 20.36 -19.00
N GLN A 64 3.95 20.24 -18.90
CA GLN A 64 3.17 19.19 -19.57
C GLN A 64 3.21 19.37 -21.09
N ASP A 65 3.04 20.59 -21.58
CA ASP A 65 3.10 20.91 -23.02
C ASP A 65 4.50 20.65 -23.58
N ALA A 66 5.55 20.96 -22.84
CA ALA A 66 6.93 20.63 -23.19
C ALA A 66 7.13 19.09 -23.26
N ARG A 67 6.63 18.33 -22.28
CA ARG A 67 6.70 16.86 -22.28
C ARG A 67 5.99 16.26 -23.51
N LYS A 68 4.80 16.77 -23.86
CA LYS A 68 4.07 16.36 -25.07
C LYS A 68 4.88 16.64 -26.34
N ALA A 69 5.46 17.83 -26.45
CA ALA A 69 6.27 18.25 -27.60
C ALA A 69 7.52 17.36 -27.81
N PHE A 70 8.09 16.82 -26.72
CA PHE A 70 9.24 15.90 -26.76
C PHE A 70 8.83 14.41 -26.89
N GLY A 71 7.54 14.11 -27.11
CA GLY A 71 7.04 12.73 -27.26
C GLY A 71 6.94 11.96 -25.94
N PHE A 72 7.11 12.61 -24.80
CA PHE A 72 6.79 12.01 -23.50
C PHE A 72 5.26 12.01 -23.32
N ARG A 73 4.72 10.94 -22.73
CA ARG A 73 3.29 10.84 -22.46
C ARG A 73 2.82 12.06 -21.66
N GLY A 74 2.07 12.97 -22.29
CA GLY A 74 1.37 14.05 -21.61
C GLY A 74 0.06 13.54 -21.03
N LEU A 75 -0.51 14.25 -20.06
CA LEU A 75 -1.88 14.03 -19.65
C LEU A 75 -2.82 14.19 -20.85
N GLU A 76 -3.92 13.45 -20.86
CA GLU A 76 -4.95 13.55 -21.90
C GLU A 76 -5.43 15.00 -22.04
N GLU A 77 -5.91 15.37 -23.24
CA GLU A 77 -6.43 16.70 -23.51
C GLU A 77 -7.49 17.11 -22.48
N ALA A 78 -7.37 18.35 -21.98
CA ALA A 78 -8.31 18.88 -21.01
C ALA A 78 -9.74 18.79 -21.55
N LYS A 79 -10.60 18.01 -20.90
CA LYS A 79 -12.03 17.99 -21.16
C LYS A 79 -12.62 19.36 -20.75
N PRO A 80 -13.65 19.88 -21.42
CA PRO A 80 -14.21 21.19 -21.12
C PRO A 80 -14.73 21.32 -19.68
N ASP A 81 -15.13 20.21 -19.05
CA ASP A 81 -15.49 20.15 -17.64
C ASP A 81 -14.41 19.34 -16.89
N ILE A 82 -13.38 20.04 -16.42
CA ILE A 82 -12.32 19.42 -15.61
C ILE A 82 -12.91 19.08 -14.24
N THR A 83 -13.05 17.79 -13.97
CA THR A 83 -13.47 17.26 -12.67
C THR A 83 -12.35 16.43 -12.01
N GLU A 84 -11.21 16.31 -12.68
CA GLU A 84 -10.05 15.54 -12.25
C GLU A 84 -8.77 16.32 -12.49
N ILE A 85 -7.89 16.34 -11.50
CA ILE A 85 -6.55 16.93 -11.55
C ILE A 85 -5.54 15.90 -11.06
N GLU A 86 -4.42 15.77 -11.77
CA GLU A 86 -3.24 15.08 -11.29
C GLU A 86 -2.16 16.13 -10.96
N PHE A 87 -1.73 16.18 -9.70
CA PHE A 87 -0.74 17.12 -9.21
C PHE A 87 0.21 16.43 -8.23
N LEU A 88 1.53 16.52 -8.50
CA LEU A 88 2.59 15.89 -7.71
C LEU A 88 2.31 14.39 -7.45
N GLU A 89 1.96 13.65 -8.50
CA GLU A 89 1.64 12.21 -8.45
C GLU A 89 0.39 11.87 -7.60
N ASN A 90 -0.40 12.87 -7.22
CA ASN A 90 -1.66 12.68 -6.52
C ASN A 90 -2.84 13.02 -7.43
N LYS A 91 -3.87 12.20 -7.35
CA LYS A 91 -5.11 12.34 -8.09
C LYS A 91 -6.16 13.04 -7.23
N PHE A 92 -6.76 14.12 -7.75
CA PHE A 92 -7.82 14.88 -7.10
C PHE A 92 -9.06 14.85 -7.97
N LEU A 93 -10.19 14.45 -7.38
CA LEU A 93 -11.51 14.51 -8.00
C LEU A 93 -12.36 15.57 -7.32
N LEU A 94 -13.10 16.30 -8.14
CA LEU A 94 -14.13 17.19 -7.63
C LEU A 94 -15.24 16.37 -6.98
N GLY A 95 -15.52 16.64 -5.71
CA GLY A 95 -16.55 16.02 -4.89
C GLY A 95 -17.43 17.07 -4.20
N GLU A 96 -18.43 16.60 -3.48
CA GLU A 96 -19.28 17.45 -2.65
C GLU A 96 -18.63 17.77 -1.30
N GLU A 97 -17.74 16.89 -0.83
CA GLU A 97 -17.01 17.00 0.45
C GLU A 97 -15.59 16.47 0.32
N PHE A 98 -14.75 16.78 1.30
CA PHE A 98 -13.39 16.23 1.37
C PHE A 98 -13.42 14.76 1.74
N GLY A 99 -12.62 13.96 1.03
CA GLY A 99 -12.51 12.53 1.28
C GLY A 99 -11.31 11.91 0.58
N VAL A 100 -11.08 10.64 0.88
CA VAL A 100 -10.06 9.82 0.24
C VAL A 100 -10.69 8.47 -0.07
N SER A 101 -10.44 7.96 -1.26
CA SER A 101 -10.81 6.60 -1.64
C SER A 101 -9.62 5.87 -2.28
N THR A 102 -9.64 4.55 -2.18
CA THR A 102 -8.61 3.70 -2.76
C THR A 102 -9.25 2.55 -3.55
N SER A 103 -8.59 2.08 -4.60
CA SER A 103 -9.02 0.91 -5.37
C SER A 103 -7.84 0.05 -5.78
N ALA A 104 -8.02 -1.26 -5.79
CA ALA A 104 -6.98 -2.19 -6.19
C ALA A 104 -6.78 -2.19 -7.72
N ASN A 105 -5.54 -2.42 -8.15
CA ASN A 105 -5.25 -2.56 -9.58
C ASN A 105 -5.78 -3.90 -10.10
N GLN A 106 -6.61 -3.85 -11.14
CA GLN A 106 -7.31 -5.01 -11.67
C GLN A 106 -6.36 -6.07 -12.25
N ASP A 107 -5.29 -5.67 -12.93
CA ASP A 107 -4.32 -6.63 -13.48
C ASP A 107 -3.62 -7.43 -12.38
N ASP A 108 -3.36 -6.79 -11.22
CA ASP A 108 -2.74 -7.44 -10.08
C ASP A 108 -3.74 -8.39 -9.40
N LEU A 109 -5.02 -8.00 -9.28
CA LEU A 109 -6.11 -8.88 -8.81
C LEU A 109 -6.28 -10.10 -9.71
N ASP A 110 -6.26 -9.94 -11.02
CA ASP A 110 -6.36 -11.04 -11.99
C ASP A 110 -5.16 -11.98 -11.90
N GLY A 111 -3.97 -11.43 -11.67
CA GLY A 111 -2.76 -12.18 -11.39
C GLY A 111 -2.89 -13.03 -10.11
N MET A 112 -3.37 -12.42 -9.01
CA MET A 112 -3.68 -13.11 -7.76
C MET A 112 -4.65 -14.27 -7.98
N ALA A 113 -5.76 -14.00 -8.66
CA ALA A 113 -6.80 -14.98 -8.96
C ALA A 113 -6.25 -16.21 -9.68
N LYS A 114 -5.38 -16.01 -10.68
CA LYS A 114 -4.74 -17.10 -11.42
C LYS A 114 -3.94 -18.04 -10.49
N TRP A 115 -3.16 -17.47 -9.59
CA TRP A 115 -2.30 -18.23 -8.70
C TRP A 115 -3.10 -18.92 -7.58
N ILE A 116 -4.12 -18.26 -7.00
CA ILE A 116 -5.01 -18.84 -6.01
C ILE A 116 -5.73 -20.06 -6.60
N ARG A 117 -6.36 -19.91 -7.78
CA ARG A 117 -7.01 -21.04 -8.48
C ARG A 117 -6.06 -22.18 -8.86
N GLY A 118 -4.78 -21.85 -9.10
CA GLY A 118 -3.73 -22.84 -9.30
C GLY A 118 -3.40 -23.61 -8.01
N ALA A 119 -3.37 -22.93 -6.88
CA ALA A 119 -3.08 -23.48 -5.58
C ALA A 119 -4.20 -24.40 -5.05
N THR A 120 -5.47 -24.06 -5.26
CA THR A 120 -6.62 -24.91 -4.85
C THR A 120 -6.61 -26.30 -5.50
N LYS A 121 -5.92 -26.46 -6.63
CA LYS A 121 -5.74 -27.76 -7.30
C LYS A 121 -4.60 -28.60 -6.72
N GLN A 122 -3.76 -28.03 -5.88
CA GLN A 122 -2.51 -28.63 -5.42
C GLN A 122 -2.42 -28.76 -3.89
N ALA A 123 -3.25 -28.02 -3.16
CA ALA A 123 -3.27 -28.00 -1.71
C ALA A 123 -4.69 -28.15 -1.16
N ASP A 124 -4.77 -28.59 0.08
CA ASP A 124 -6.04 -28.78 0.79
C ASP A 124 -6.52 -27.48 1.45
N TRP A 125 -5.58 -26.54 1.68
CA TRP A 125 -5.82 -25.22 2.22
C TRP A 125 -4.97 -24.18 1.49
N VAL A 126 -5.54 -23.00 1.23
CA VAL A 126 -4.88 -21.87 0.60
C VAL A 126 -4.92 -20.66 1.54
N VAL A 127 -3.76 -20.23 2.00
CA VAL A 127 -3.57 -19.02 2.79
C VAL A 127 -2.99 -17.94 1.90
N TYR A 128 -3.65 -16.78 1.81
CA TYR A 128 -3.16 -15.64 1.05
C TYR A 128 -2.82 -14.48 1.99
N GLY A 129 -1.56 -14.06 1.99
CA GLY A 129 -1.06 -12.97 2.82
C GLY A 129 -0.93 -11.65 2.06
N ALA A 130 -1.12 -10.53 2.75
CA ALA A 130 -0.86 -9.19 2.18
C ALA A 130 -0.06 -8.33 3.15
N HIS A 131 1.11 -7.84 2.69
CA HIS A 131 1.86 -6.83 3.41
C HIS A 131 1.38 -5.44 2.97
N CYS A 132 0.74 -4.70 3.89
CA CYS A 132 0.06 -3.45 3.58
C CYS A 132 0.19 -2.49 4.78
N HIS A 133 0.95 -1.41 4.62
CA HIS A 133 1.07 -0.37 5.64
C HIS A 133 0.00 0.71 5.54
N GLU A 134 -0.69 0.80 4.43
CA GLU A 134 -1.68 1.81 4.12
C GLU A 134 -2.86 1.73 5.09
N SER A 135 -3.48 2.87 5.32
CA SER A 135 -4.63 3.01 6.23
C SER A 135 -5.84 3.53 5.46
N GLY A 136 -7.01 3.12 5.90
CA GLY A 136 -8.29 3.48 5.28
C GLY A 136 -8.99 4.65 5.95
N ASN A 137 -10.09 5.07 5.34
CA ASN A 137 -11.02 6.04 5.89
C ASN A 137 -12.22 5.30 6.53
N THR A 138 -12.55 5.60 7.78
CA THR A 138 -13.68 4.95 8.48
C THR A 138 -15.03 5.63 8.24
N GLY A 139 -15.06 6.79 7.59
CA GLY A 139 -16.28 7.59 7.50
C GLY A 139 -16.73 8.25 8.81
N GLU A 140 -16.37 7.69 9.95
CA GLU A 140 -16.69 8.26 11.29
C GLU A 140 -15.73 9.39 11.69
N PHE A 141 -14.51 9.32 11.19
CA PHE A 141 -13.50 10.34 11.42
C PHE A 141 -13.11 10.91 10.04
N HIS A 142 -13.27 12.19 9.83
CA HIS A 142 -12.82 12.85 8.62
C HIS A 142 -11.31 12.63 8.43
N GLY A 143 -10.95 11.64 7.63
CA GLY A 143 -9.57 11.31 7.32
C GLY A 143 -9.17 9.84 7.48
N ILE A 144 -7.94 9.56 7.11
CA ILE A 144 -7.33 8.22 7.17
C ILE A 144 -7.02 7.86 8.62
N THR A 145 -7.50 6.69 9.08
CA THR A 145 -7.21 6.17 10.42
C THR A 145 -6.31 4.94 10.35
N ARG A 146 -5.39 4.82 11.32
CA ARG A 146 -4.46 3.67 11.37
C ARG A 146 -5.18 2.33 11.57
N ILE A 147 -6.30 2.33 12.28
CA ILE A 147 -7.03 1.10 12.65
C ILE A 147 -7.87 0.53 11.51
N SER A 148 -8.24 1.34 10.52
CA SER A 148 -9.05 0.90 9.39
C SER A 148 -8.18 0.39 8.24
N PRO A 149 -8.52 -0.75 7.64
CA PRO A 149 -7.91 -1.16 6.38
C PRO A 149 -8.37 -0.21 5.26
N PRO A 150 -7.52 0.06 4.25
CA PRO A 150 -7.94 0.80 3.07
C PRO A 150 -8.89 -0.04 2.20
N GLU A 151 -9.73 0.63 1.40
CA GLU A 151 -10.74 -0.04 0.57
C GLU A 151 -10.11 -1.05 -0.40
N PHE A 152 -8.97 -0.70 -1.01
CA PHE A 152 -8.29 -1.62 -1.92
C PHE A 152 -7.84 -2.93 -1.25
N LEU A 153 -7.52 -2.90 0.06
CA LEU A 153 -7.15 -4.10 0.81
C LEU A 153 -8.38 -4.95 1.12
N ILE A 154 -9.51 -4.33 1.42
CA ILE A 154 -10.80 -5.01 1.59
C ILE A 154 -11.19 -5.69 0.27
N GLU A 155 -11.12 -4.96 -0.84
CA GLU A 155 -11.38 -5.47 -2.18
C GLU A 155 -10.48 -6.68 -2.51
N ALA A 156 -9.17 -6.56 -2.29
CA ALA A 156 -8.23 -7.64 -2.55
C ALA A 156 -8.46 -8.87 -1.65
N ALA A 157 -8.87 -8.66 -0.38
CA ALA A 157 -9.18 -9.74 0.53
C ALA A 157 -10.44 -10.51 0.10
N HIS A 158 -11.52 -9.80 -0.23
CA HIS A 158 -12.74 -10.41 -0.77
C HIS A 158 -12.45 -11.14 -2.08
N TRP A 159 -11.72 -10.50 -2.99
CA TRP A 159 -11.30 -11.12 -4.25
C TRP A 159 -10.53 -12.42 -4.02
N ALA A 160 -9.55 -12.43 -3.09
CA ALA A 160 -8.78 -13.63 -2.79
C ALA A 160 -9.67 -14.79 -2.30
N ILE A 161 -10.62 -14.51 -1.39
CA ILE A 161 -11.58 -15.50 -0.88
C ILE A 161 -12.47 -16.02 -2.02
N ASP A 162 -13.01 -15.15 -2.86
CA ASP A 162 -13.87 -15.51 -3.99
C ASP A 162 -13.13 -16.37 -5.04
N GLN A 163 -11.81 -16.25 -5.15
CA GLN A 163 -10.98 -17.09 -6.01
C GLN A 163 -10.57 -18.42 -5.37
N GLY A 164 -10.93 -18.64 -4.10
CA GLY A 164 -10.75 -19.94 -3.42
C GLY A 164 -9.68 -19.94 -2.33
N ALA A 165 -9.23 -18.79 -1.85
CA ALA A 165 -8.43 -18.74 -0.63
C ALA A 165 -9.30 -19.13 0.58
N ASP A 166 -8.75 -19.92 1.49
CA ASP A 166 -9.43 -20.35 2.72
C ASP A 166 -9.23 -19.34 3.85
N LEU A 167 -8.20 -18.50 3.75
CA LEU A 167 -7.85 -17.49 4.73
C LEU A 167 -7.09 -16.35 4.06
N PHE A 168 -7.44 -15.12 4.44
CA PHE A 168 -6.65 -13.95 4.11
C PHE A 168 -5.96 -13.40 5.36
N ALA A 169 -4.63 -13.18 5.28
CA ALA A 169 -3.77 -12.76 6.39
C ALA A 169 -3.05 -11.45 6.07
N GLY A 170 -3.65 -10.33 6.43
CA GLY A 170 -3.01 -9.02 6.36
C GLY A 170 -1.94 -8.83 7.44
N HIS A 171 -0.89 -8.09 7.11
CA HIS A 171 0.17 -7.67 8.02
C HIS A 171 0.87 -6.41 7.49
N GLY A 172 1.76 -5.81 8.29
CA GLY A 172 2.51 -4.59 7.93
C GLY A 172 2.41 -3.49 8.98
N PRO A 173 1.21 -3.10 9.45
CA PRO A 173 1.03 -1.97 10.38
C PRO A 173 1.63 -2.17 11.77
N HIS A 174 2.01 -3.42 12.13
CA HIS A 174 2.55 -3.81 13.43
C HIS A 174 1.56 -3.76 14.60
N PHE A 175 0.26 -3.69 14.33
CA PHE A 175 -0.82 -3.77 15.33
C PHE A 175 -2.01 -4.53 14.75
N LEU A 176 -2.95 -4.94 15.60
CA LEU A 176 -4.14 -5.65 15.16
C LEU A 176 -5.15 -4.71 14.48
N ARG A 177 -5.72 -5.16 13.38
CA ARG A 177 -6.91 -4.59 12.74
C ARG A 177 -8.08 -5.55 12.87
N GLY A 178 -9.23 -5.13 12.41
CA GLY A 178 -10.46 -5.92 12.43
C GLY A 178 -10.33 -7.29 11.77
N ILE A 179 -11.21 -8.20 12.21
CA ILE A 179 -11.39 -9.53 11.64
C ILE A 179 -12.77 -9.56 10.99
N GLU A 180 -12.83 -10.07 9.78
CA GLU A 180 -14.08 -10.28 9.06
C GLU A 180 -14.28 -11.75 8.74
N ILE A 181 -15.55 -12.20 8.75
CA ILE A 181 -15.93 -13.50 8.18
C ILE A 181 -16.68 -13.24 6.88
N TYR A 182 -16.00 -13.46 5.77
CA TYR A 182 -16.54 -13.26 4.43
C TYR A 182 -16.68 -14.62 3.71
N ASN A 183 -17.86 -14.91 3.19
CA ASN A 183 -18.16 -16.20 2.54
C ASN A 183 -17.74 -17.41 3.38
N ASN A 184 -17.95 -17.34 4.70
CA ASN A 184 -17.58 -18.35 5.68
C ASN A 184 -16.06 -18.62 5.78
N ARG A 185 -15.23 -17.63 5.44
CA ARG A 185 -13.77 -17.66 5.51
C ARG A 185 -13.27 -16.47 6.33
N PRO A 186 -12.22 -16.65 7.15
CA PRO A 186 -11.68 -15.56 7.94
C PRO A 186 -10.77 -14.64 7.11
N ILE A 187 -10.93 -13.33 7.31
CA ILE A 187 -10.06 -12.27 6.82
C ILE A 187 -9.49 -11.55 8.04
N PHE A 188 -8.19 -11.56 8.19
CA PHE A 188 -7.45 -10.77 9.17
C PHE A 188 -6.84 -9.58 8.46
N TYR A 189 -7.30 -8.35 8.73
CA TYR A 189 -6.78 -7.16 8.06
C TYR A 189 -5.40 -6.71 8.56
N SER A 190 -5.01 -7.11 9.77
CA SER A 190 -3.63 -7.10 10.27
C SER A 190 -3.49 -7.99 11.49
N LEU A 191 -2.51 -8.88 11.46
CA LEU A 191 -2.21 -9.81 12.56
C LEU A 191 -1.32 -9.19 13.65
N GLY A 192 -0.79 -7.98 13.43
CA GLY A 192 0.16 -7.35 14.35
C GLY A 192 1.50 -8.08 14.42
N ASN A 193 2.25 -7.80 15.49
CA ASN A 193 3.53 -8.46 15.77
C ASN A 193 3.31 -9.65 16.71
N PHE A 194 3.67 -10.87 16.25
CA PHE A 194 3.72 -12.02 17.14
C PHE A 194 5.07 -12.10 17.88
N ILE A 195 6.18 -11.88 17.13
CA ILE A 195 7.53 -11.75 17.68
C ILE A 195 8.18 -10.54 17.02
N PHE A 196 8.73 -9.64 17.83
CA PHE A 196 9.48 -8.48 17.35
C PHE A 196 10.82 -8.41 18.10
N GLN A 197 11.91 -8.74 17.39
CA GLN A 197 13.21 -8.95 17.99
C GLN A 197 14.20 -7.90 17.46
N ASN A 198 14.27 -6.75 18.12
CA ASN A 198 15.25 -5.68 17.81
C ASN A 198 16.66 -6.01 18.32
N GLU A 199 16.76 -6.73 19.44
CA GLU A 199 18.00 -7.01 20.13
C GLU A 199 18.99 -7.87 19.31
N SER A 200 18.51 -8.54 18.27
CA SER A 200 19.35 -9.31 17.35
C SER A 200 19.89 -8.52 16.17
N VAL A 201 19.55 -7.23 16.04
CA VAL A 201 20.06 -6.38 14.97
C VAL A 201 21.50 -5.99 15.27
N LEU A 202 22.44 -6.58 14.51
CA LEU A 202 23.88 -6.37 14.70
C LEU A 202 24.44 -5.18 13.93
N TRP A 203 23.78 -4.80 12.83
CA TRP A 203 24.27 -3.80 11.88
C TRP A 203 23.12 -2.92 11.40
N MET A 204 23.38 -1.62 11.32
CA MET A 204 22.48 -0.66 10.72
C MET A 204 23.25 0.16 9.68
N PRO A 205 22.65 0.55 8.56
CA PRO A 205 23.30 1.41 7.58
C PRO A 205 23.49 2.82 8.13
N ASP A 206 24.52 3.54 7.64
CA ASP A 206 24.85 4.89 8.07
C ASP A 206 23.66 5.88 7.97
N GLU A 207 22.85 5.75 6.94
CA GLU A 207 21.65 6.58 6.74
C GLU A 207 20.63 6.44 7.88
N ALA A 208 20.57 5.28 8.54
CA ALA A 208 19.69 5.08 9.68
C ALA A 208 20.15 5.95 10.86
N TYR A 209 21.46 5.99 11.14
CA TYR A 209 22.03 6.83 12.20
C TYR A 209 21.87 8.32 11.89
N ARG A 210 22.20 8.75 10.66
CA ARG A 210 22.06 10.15 10.23
C ARG A 210 20.64 10.66 10.33
N ARG A 211 19.65 9.84 10.02
CA ARG A 211 18.24 10.20 10.13
C ARG A 211 17.84 10.68 11.52
N PHE A 212 18.50 10.16 12.56
CA PHE A 212 18.24 10.51 13.96
C PHE A 212 19.37 11.36 14.57
N ASN A 213 20.27 11.88 13.73
CA ASN A 213 21.43 12.70 14.16
C ASN A 213 22.31 11.98 15.19
N LEU A 214 22.54 10.68 14.99
CA LEU A 214 23.38 9.84 15.83
C LEU A 214 24.82 9.81 15.29
N GLY A 215 25.80 9.86 16.20
CA GLY A 215 27.23 9.84 15.87
C GLY A 215 27.80 8.44 15.66
N TYR A 216 29.09 8.37 15.31
CA TYR A 216 29.81 7.11 15.06
C TYR A 216 30.07 6.28 16.31
N ASP A 217 29.89 6.84 17.49
CA ASP A 217 29.99 6.19 18.80
C ASP A 217 28.69 5.50 19.23
N GLN A 218 27.64 5.64 18.45
CA GLN A 218 26.33 5.07 18.73
C GLN A 218 26.20 3.66 18.14
N THR A 219 25.45 2.83 18.83
CA THR A 219 25.20 1.43 18.48
C THR A 219 23.87 1.22 17.79
N PRO A 220 23.58 0.05 17.16
CA PRO A 220 22.24 -0.29 16.70
C PRO A 220 21.18 -0.21 17.80
N GLY A 221 21.53 -0.50 19.06
CA GLY A 221 20.64 -0.33 20.21
C GLY A 221 20.23 1.12 20.40
N ASP A 222 21.20 2.06 20.39
CA ASP A 222 20.92 3.49 20.53
C ASP A 222 20.01 4.01 19.40
N TYR A 223 20.22 3.52 18.16
CA TYR A 223 19.33 3.82 17.04
C TYR A 223 17.90 3.33 17.30
N LEU A 224 17.74 2.07 17.73
CA LEU A 224 16.43 1.47 17.95
C LEU A 224 15.69 2.15 19.11
N ASP A 225 16.39 2.51 20.18
CA ASP A 225 15.82 3.26 21.30
C ASP A 225 15.40 4.65 20.88
N THR A 226 16.22 5.36 20.11
CA THR A 226 15.88 6.69 19.59
C THR A 226 14.67 6.63 18.64
N ARG A 227 14.63 5.67 17.74
CA ARG A 227 13.52 5.42 16.82
C ARG A 227 12.20 5.16 17.56
N SER A 228 12.27 4.48 18.70
CA SER A 228 11.13 4.12 19.55
C SER A 228 10.71 5.22 20.51
N GLY A 229 11.31 6.41 20.45
CA GLY A 229 11.01 7.52 21.35
C GLY A 229 11.58 7.33 22.77
N GLY A 230 12.74 6.65 22.90
CA GLY A 230 13.46 6.50 24.18
C GLY A 230 13.02 5.33 25.03
N GLY A 231 12.45 4.29 24.44
CA GLY A 231 12.19 3.05 25.17
C GLY A 231 11.47 1.97 24.36
N THR A 232 11.80 0.74 24.65
CA THR A 232 11.12 -0.48 24.18
C THR A 232 9.61 -0.50 24.47
N ARG A 233 9.10 0.47 25.20
CA ARG A 233 7.69 0.62 25.59
C ARG A 233 6.75 0.98 24.44
N ALA A 234 7.24 1.60 23.36
CA ALA A 234 6.36 2.03 22.26
C ALA A 234 5.77 0.86 21.47
N PHE A 235 6.43 -0.30 21.46
CA PHE A 235 5.93 -1.53 20.81
C PHE A 235 5.30 -2.52 21.79
N ALA A 236 5.62 -2.41 23.10
CA ALA A 236 5.04 -3.25 24.14
C ALA A 236 3.72 -2.68 24.72
N ALA A 237 3.41 -1.44 24.42
CA ALA A 237 2.21 -0.76 24.87
C ALA A 237 1.15 -0.63 23.77
N ASP A 238 1.01 -1.65 22.93
CA ASP A 238 -0.22 -1.79 22.15
C ASP A 238 -1.30 -2.27 23.13
N PRO A 239 -2.30 -1.43 23.52
CA PRO A 239 -3.25 -1.75 24.59
C PRO A 239 -4.30 -2.80 24.19
N VAL A 240 -4.02 -3.61 23.18
CA VAL A 240 -4.95 -4.57 22.58
C VAL A 240 -4.61 -6.02 22.98
N PHE A 241 -3.93 -6.21 24.10
CA PHE A 241 -3.83 -7.50 24.78
C PHE A 241 -4.29 -7.38 26.22
#